data_38e5ce22b02ab6f29be08bb239139a8f
#
_entry.id   38e5ce22b02ab6f29be08bb239139a8f
#
_cell.length_a   1.000
_cell.length_b   1.000
_cell.length_c   1.000
_cell.angle_alpha   90.00
_cell.angle_beta   90.00
_cell.angle_gamma   90.00
#
_symmetry.space_group_name_H-M   'P 1'
#
loop_
_entity.id
_entity.type
_entity.pdbx_description
1 polymer ?
#
loop_
_entity_poly.entity_id
_entity_poly.type
_entity_poly.pdbx_seq_one_letter_code
_entity_poly.pdbx_strand_id
1 'polypeptide(L)'
;MSTTTLKIGKMKWIYLSRPDRRQLEDMVKGLDLHEMVEQDILEPSAHDKIDIYDDCIFLVVHFPKYNEKLGKYVSNEMNIILGKDFIITITKYPTNNIEKIRQEYISEIREE
;
A
#
# COMPACT_ATOMS: atom_id res chain seq x y z
N MET A 1 -11.18 -8.34 -2.41
CA MET A 1 -10.90 -7.04 -1.81
C MET A 1 -10.75 -7.20 -0.31
N SER A 2 -9.67 -6.73 0.27
CA SER A 2 -9.47 -6.86 1.72
C SER A 2 -8.72 -5.66 2.28
N THR A 3 -9.10 -5.30 3.49
CA THR A 3 -8.42 -4.29 4.30
C THR A 3 -7.96 -4.96 5.58
N THR A 4 -6.69 -4.82 5.90
CA THR A 4 -6.14 -5.39 7.12
C THR A 4 -5.35 -4.31 7.85
N THR A 5 -5.54 -4.23 9.16
CA THR A 5 -4.83 -3.27 10.00
C THR A 5 -4.02 -4.01 11.03
N LEU A 6 -2.73 -3.66 11.14
CA LEU A 6 -1.83 -4.20 12.13
C LEU A 6 -1.33 -3.05 13.00
N LYS A 7 -1.45 -3.17 14.31
CA LYS A 7 -0.96 -2.16 15.24
C LYS A 7 0.39 -2.57 15.81
N ILE A 8 1.33 -1.63 15.78
CA ILE A 8 2.69 -1.82 16.29
C ILE A 8 3.00 -0.64 17.20
N GLY A 9 2.76 -0.80 18.52
CA GLY A 9 2.86 0.31 19.45
C GLY A 9 1.89 1.42 19.05
N LYS A 10 2.42 2.61 18.77
CA LYS A 10 1.61 3.74 18.30
C LYS A 10 1.44 3.76 16.78
N MET A 11 2.16 2.91 16.07
CA MET A 11 2.13 2.84 14.62
C MET A 11 1.03 1.91 14.14
N LYS A 12 0.35 2.29 13.07
CA LYS A 12 -0.62 1.43 12.38
C LYS A 12 -0.12 1.12 10.98
N TRP A 13 -0.17 -0.14 10.61
CA TRP A 13 0.07 -0.56 9.23
C TRP A 13 -1.25 -1.02 8.64
N ILE A 14 -1.74 -0.26 7.65
CA ILE A 14 -2.98 -0.56 6.95
C ILE A 14 -2.64 -1.11 5.57
N TYR A 15 -3.10 -2.32 5.29
CA TYR A 15 -2.87 -2.98 4.01
C TYR A 15 -4.21 -3.03 3.25
N LEU A 16 -4.22 -2.47 2.04
CA LEU A 16 -5.38 -2.50 1.15
C LEU A 16 -5.03 -3.32 -0.08
N SER A 17 -5.73 -4.44 -0.27
CA SER A 17 -5.59 -5.28 -1.44
C SER A 17 -6.79 -5.08 -2.35
N ARG A 18 -6.55 -4.63 -3.56
CA ARG A 18 -7.58 -4.35 -4.57
C ARG A 18 -8.72 -3.49 -4.03
N PRO A 19 -8.41 -2.32 -3.45
CA PRO A 19 -9.48 -1.46 -2.95
C PRO A 19 -10.30 -0.88 -4.10
N ASP A 20 -11.59 -0.65 -3.85
CA ASP A 20 -12.40 0.09 -4.80
C ASP A 20 -12.23 1.61 -4.56
N ARG A 21 -12.79 2.41 -5.48
CA ARG A 21 -12.65 3.87 -5.40
C ARG A 21 -13.20 4.44 -4.11
N ARG A 22 -14.35 3.94 -3.66
CA ARG A 22 -15.00 4.43 -2.46
C ARG A 22 -14.16 4.18 -1.21
N GLN A 23 -13.52 3.00 -1.14
CA GLN A 23 -12.64 2.69 -0.02
C GLN A 23 -11.43 3.62 0.02
N LEU A 24 -10.85 3.93 -1.15
CA LEU A 24 -9.74 4.85 -1.24
C LEU A 24 -10.17 6.26 -0.82
N GLU A 25 -11.32 6.73 -1.28
CA GLU A 25 -11.86 8.03 -0.90
C GLU A 25 -12.10 8.12 0.60
N ASP A 26 -12.73 7.11 1.18
CA ASP A 26 -13.02 7.07 2.62
C ASP A 26 -11.73 7.09 3.45
N MET A 27 -10.72 6.35 3.02
CA MET A 27 -9.44 6.32 3.70
C MET A 27 -8.75 7.70 3.66
N VAL A 28 -8.71 8.32 2.50
CA VAL A 28 -8.09 9.65 2.34
C VAL A 28 -8.79 10.68 3.22
N LYS A 29 -10.10 10.66 3.25
CA LYS A 29 -10.89 11.56 4.10
C LYS A 29 -10.69 11.27 5.59
N GLY A 30 -10.68 10.00 5.95
CA GLY A 30 -10.55 9.57 7.34
C GLY A 30 -9.19 9.94 7.94
N LEU A 31 -8.14 9.98 7.11
CA LEU A 31 -6.78 10.32 7.55
C LEU A 31 -6.43 11.78 7.25
N ASP A 32 -7.35 12.54 6.67
CA ASP A 32 -7.16 13.95 6.31
C ASP A 32 -5.91 14.16 5.45
N LEU A 33 -5.74 13.31 4.45
CA LEU A 33 -4.61 13.37 3.54
C LEU A 33 -4.83 14.44 2.46
N HIS A 34 -3.73 14.91 1.89
CA HIS A 34 -3.76 15.90 0.82
C HIS A 34 -4.52 15.36 -0.40
N GLU A 35 -5.29 16.24 -1.08
CA GLU A 35 -6.09 15.85 -2.25
C GLU A 35 -5.26 15.19 -3.36
N MET A 36 -4.03 15.64 -3.54
CA MET A 36 -3.14 15.08 -4.58
C MET A 36 -2.80 13.62 -4.33
N VAL A 37 -2.82 13.19 -3.07
CA VAL A 37 -2.56 11.79 -2.72
C VAL A 37 -3.67 10.90 -3.27
N GLU A 38 -4.93 11.33 -3.14
CA GLU A 38 -6.06 10.58 -3.68
C GLU A 38 -5.94 10.40 -5.19
N GLN A 39 -5.63 11.48 -5.91
CA GLN A 39 -5.46 11.44 -7.36
C GLN A 39 -4.30 10.52 -7.76
N ASP A 40 -3.19 10.61 -7.05
CA ASP A 40 -2.01 9.78 -7.32
C ASP A 40 -2.28 8.29 -7.11
N ILE A 41 -3.11 7.94 -6.12
CA ILE A 41 -3.49 6.55 -5.89
C ILE A 41 -4.40 6.04 -6.99
N LEU A 42 -5.34 6.84 -7.44
CA LEU A 42 -6.34 6.45 -8.45
C LEU A 42 -5.74 6.31 -9.85
N GLU A 43 -4.68 7.07 -10.16
CA GLU A 43 -4.05 7.04 -11.47
C GLU A 43 -2.82 6.13 -11.49
N PRO A 44 -2.72 5.22 -12.47
CA PRO A 44 -1.50 4.43 -12.62
C PRO A 44 -0.31 5.32 -12.94
N SER A 45 0.84 5.02 -12.34
CA SER A 45 2.07 5.73 -12.62
C SER A 45 2.99 4.87 -13.48
N ALA A 46 3.59 5.47 -14.51
CA ALA A 46 4.53 4.75 -15.37
C ALA A 46 5.89 4.52 -14.70
N HIS A 47 6.22 5.30 -13.70
CA HIS A 47 7.54 5.29 -13.06
C HIS A 47 7.44 5.27 -11.54
N ASP A 48 8.48 4.76 -10.90
CA ASP A 48 8.65 4.91 -9.46
C ASP A 48 8.77 6.39 -9.14
N LYS A 49 8.18 6.81 -8.03
CA LYS A 49 8.29 8.20 -7.61
C LYS A 49 8.14 8.35 -6.10
N ILE A 50 8.60 9.48 -5.60
CA ILE A 50 8.47 9.87 -4.20
C ILE A 50 7.96 11.31 -4.18
N ASP A 51 6.81 11.53 -3.55
CA ASP A 51 6.24 12.86 -3.33
C ASP A 51 6.19 13.14 -1.84
N ILE A 52 6.76 14.26 -1.43
CA ILE A 52 6.81 14.65 -0.02
C ILE A 52 5.78 15.74 0.22
N TYR A 53 4.84 15.45 1.13
CA TYR A 53 3.82 16.40 1.59
C TYR A 53 4.12 16.78 3.05
N ASP A 54 3.44 17.79 3.55
CA ASP A 54 3.65 18.25 4.93
C ASP A 54 3.31 17.18 5.98
N ASP A 55 2.32 16.35 5.69
CA ASP A 55 1.78 15.37 6.62
C ASP A 55 2.09 13.92 6.27
N CYS A 56 2.63 13.67 5.08
CA CYS A 56 2.95 12.30 4.67
C CYS A 56 3.93 12.27 3.50
N ILE A 57 4.48 11.09 3.25
CA ILE A 57 5.32 10.81 2.09
C ILE A 57 4.57 9.76 1.26
N PHE A 58 4.40 10.04 -0.02
CA PHE A 58 3.76 9.13 -0.96
C PHE A 58 4.81 8.50 -1.87
N LEU A 59 4.82 7.17 -1.93
CA LEU A 59 5.76 6.43 -2.77
C LEU A 59 4.99 5.55 -3.75
N VAL A 60 5.49 5.50 -4.97
CA VAL A 60 5.04 4.54 -5.97
C VAL A 60 6.23 3.67 -6.33
N VAL A 61 6.11 2.37 -6.14
CA VAL A 61 7.16 1.42 -6.51
C VAL A 61 6.59 0.38 -7.46
N HIS A 62 7.42 -0.03 -8.42
CA HIS A 62 7.07 -1.07 -9.38
C HIS A 62 7.99 -2.26 -9.15
N PHE A 63 7.41 -3.45 -9.27
CA PHE A 63 8.19 -4.67 -9.16
C PHE A 63 7.66 -5.70 -10.14
N PRO A 64 8.51 -6.63 -10.61
CA PRO A 64 8.07 -7.65 -11.54
C PRO A 64 7.21 -8.70 -10.84
N LYS A 65 6.15 -9.10 -11.53
CA LYS A 65 5.29 -10.21 -11.10
C LYS A 65 5.13 -11.15 -12.28
N TYR A 66 5.40 -12.45 -12.06
CA TYR A 66 5.23 -13.44 -13.12
C TYR A 66 3.75 -13.70 -13.38
N ASN A 67 3.35 -13.57 -14.62
CA ASN A 67 1.98 -13.85 -15.06
C ASN A 67 1.96 -15.18 -15.80
N GLU A 68 1.37 -16.20 -15.17
CA GLU A 68 1.33 -17.54 -15.73
C GLU A 68 0.54 -17.63 -17.04
N LYS A 69 -0.53 -16.85 -17.16
CA LYS A 69 -1.35 -16.83 -18.37
C LYS A 69 -0.60 -16.30 -19.57
N LEU A 70 0.22 -15.25 -19.34
CA LEU A 70 1.00 -14.64 -20.40
C LEU A 70 2.38 -15.27 -20.57
N GLY A 71 2.83 -16.07 -19.60
CA GLY A 71 4.14 -16.69 -19.63
C GLY A 71 5.30 -15.70 -19.54
N LYS A 72 5.09 -14.55 -18.91
CA LYS A 72 6.11 -13.51 -18.78
C LYS A 72 5.92 -12.68 -17.52
N TYR A 73 6.96 -11.92 -17.16
CA TYR A 73 6.88 -10.96 -16.07
C TYR A 73 6.17 -9.70 -16.52
N VAL A 74 5.30 -9.19 -15.67
CA VAL A 74 4.61 -7.91 -15.86
C VAL A 74 4.94 -7.00 -14.69
N SER A 75 4.87 -5.70 -14.92
CA SER A 75 5.09 -4.72 -13.86
C SER A 75 3.86 -4.64 -12.96
N ASN A 76 4.08 -4.68 -11.64
CA ASN A 76 3.04 -4.51 -10.65
C ASN A 76 3.34 -3.27 -9.82
N GLU A 77 2.34 -2.47 -9.55
CA GLU A 77 2.48 -1.21 -8.83
C GLU A 77 2.03 -1.36 -7.38
N MET A 78 2.80 -0.80 -6.47
CA MET A 78 2.43 -0.68 -5.06
C MET A 78 2.54 0.78 -4.65
N ASN A 79 1.50 1.29 -4.00
CA ASN A 79 1.49 2.63 -3.43
C ASN A 79 1.74 2.52 -1.93
N ILE A 80 2.63 3.36 -1.41
CA ILE A 80 2.96 3.40 0.01
C ILE A 80 2.77 4.82 0.50
N ILE A 81 2.03 4.97 1.59
CA ILE A 81 1.85 6.26 2.25
C ILE A 81 2.43 6.17 3.64
N LEU A 82 3.44 6.98 3.92
CA LEU A 82 4.09 7.04 5.21
C LEU A 82 3.64 8.29 5.94
N GLY A 83 2.89 8.13 7.01
CA GLY A 83 2.50 9.22 7.89
C GLY A 83 3.32 9.21 9.17
N LYS A 84 2.97 10.09 10.09
CA LYS A 84 3.68 10.21 11.35
C LYS A 84 3.54 8.93 12.21
N ASP A 85 2.35 8.34 12.22
CA ASP A 85 2.04 7.18 13.06
C ASP A 85 1.29 6.10 12.28
N PHE A 86 1.40 6.10 10.96
CA PHE A 86 0.78 5.07 10.13
C PHE A 86 1.60 4.80 8.88
N ILE A 87 1.45 3.60 8.35
CA ILE A 87 1.95 3.18 7.05
C ILE A 87 0.77 2.56 6.31
N ILE A 88 0.52 2.99 5.08
CA ILE A 88 -0.52 2.41 4.25
C ILE A 88 0.14 1.82 3.02
N THR A 89 -0.12 0.55 2.75
CA THR A 89 0.32 -0.11 1.52
C THR A 89 -0.89 -0.53 0.72
N ILE A 90 -0.88 -0.19 -0.57
CA ILE A 90 -1.99 -0.44 -1.48
C ILE A 90 -1.47 -1.21 -2.68
N THR A 91 -2.06 -2.38 -2.95
CA THR A 91 -1.74 -3.16 -4.14
C THR A 91 -3.00 -3.35 -4.96
N LYS A 92 -2.91 -3.12 -6.28
CA LYS A 92 -4.02 -3.36 -7.19
C LYS A 92 -4.22 -4.85 -7.42
N TYR A 93 -3.12 -5.61 -7.34
CA TYR A 93 -3.13 -7.05 -7.48
C TYR A 93 -2.42 -7.65 -6.27
N PRO A 94 -3.01 -8.65 -5.60
CA PRO A 94 -2.39 -9.26 -4.43
C PRO A 94 -1.06 -9.90 -4.82
N THR A 95 -0.06 -9.75 -3.94
CA THR A 95 1.24 -10.38 -4.12
C THR A 95 1.54 -11.27 -2.92
N ASN A 96 2.02 -12.47 -3.19
CA ASN A 96 2.38 -13.41 -2.14
C ASN A 96 3.52 -12.87 -1.27
N ASN A 97 4.40 -12.04 -1.85
CA ASN A 97 5.54 -11.49 -1.12
C ASN A 97 5.13 -10.57 0.03
N ILE A 98 4.14 -9.70 -0.20
CA ILE A 98 3.67 -8.79 0.85
C ILE A 98 2.96 -9.57 1.95
N GLU A 99 2.11 -10.52 1.58
CA GLU A 99 1.45 -11.37 2.55
C GLU A 99 2.46 -12.16 3.39
N LYS A 100 3.50 -12.66 2.76
CA LYS A 100 4.56 -13.41 3.45
C LYS A 100 5.29 -12.53 4.45
N ILE A 101 5.68 -11.32 4.04
CA ILE A 101 6.36 -10.37 4.94
C ILE A 101 5.46 -10.03 6.13
N ARG A 102 4.19 -9.78 5.87
CA ARG A 102 3.23 -9.48 6.91
C ARG A 102 3.08 -10.63 7.90
N GLN A 103 3.00 -11.85 7.41
CA GLN A 103 2.90 -13.05 8.25
C GLN A 103 4.15 -13.23 9.11
N GLU A 104 5.32 -13.04 8.52
CA GLU A 104 6.59 -13.11 9.25
C GLU A 104 6.65 -12.07 10.37
N TYR A 105 6.22 -10.86 10.08
CA TYR A 105 6.20 -9.78 11.06
C TYR A 105 5.26 -10.09 12.23
N ILE A 106 4.07 -10.61 11.95
CA ILE A 106 3.12 -11.01 13.00
C ILE A 106 3.71 -12.12 13.87
N SER A 107 4.38 -13.08 13.25
CA SER A 107 5.05 -14.17 13.97
C SER A 107 6.11 -13.64 14.93
N GLU A 108 6.94 -12.70 14.47
CA GLU A 108 8.00 -12.11 15.30
C GLU A 108 7.44 -11.35 16.50
N ILE A 109 6.37 -10.59 16.30
CA ILE A 109 5.73 -9.86 17.39
C ILE A 109 5.18 -10.81 18.46
N ARG A 110 4.62 -11.93 18.04
CA ARG A 110 4.06 -12.91 18.98
C ARG A 110 5.09 -13.63 19.82
N GLU A 111 6.32 -13.71 19.33
CA GLU A 111 7.40 -14.35 20.07
C GLU A 111 7.99 -13.46 21.17
N GLU A 112 7.73 -12.17 21.12
CA GLU A 112 8.15 -11.23 22.17
C GLU A 112 7.11 -11.18 23.28
#